data_3b2b0b412a0ada067986dac5ba61e6f0
#
_entry.id   3b2b0b412a0ada067986dac5ba61e6f0
#
_cell.length_a   1.000
_cell.length_b   1.000
_cell.length_c   1.000
_cell.angle_alpha   90.00
_cell.angle_beta   90.00
_cell.angle_gamma   90.00
#
_symmetry.space_group_name_H-M   'P 1'
#
loop_
_entity.id
_entity.type
_entity.pdbx_description
1 polymer ?
#
loop_
_entity_poly.entity_id
_entity_poly.type
_entity_poly.pdbx_seq_one_letter_code
_entity_poly.pdbx_strand_id
1 'polypeptide(L)'
;MIEGVYQERQDAEVALRSWIGARAGLFFLTAEAGSGKTNLLAEMMRQYTERGIDAIFLRGNRFNSNDLQEELISRLNLQKGLELDQLGFIEYTQENPLMILIDGANEHSASVMLFENILQFLEKHKGGHIKVVLSWRVNTKSELPIADEKYQSIVYAEKTEGVSEDNLIQRSCYWLKPLNKKEVESAWELYTGNQNKKDKIGRKPNFTYEQLTYHDRSLSDQLDNPLLMRLFVEMFHGKGLPKSRGGFISIWTLYHQKLISQ
;
A
#
# COMPACT_ATOMS: atom_id res chain seq x y z
N MET A 1 -1.72 -12.17 -4.53
CA MET A 1 -1.60 -12.02 -3.06
C MET A 1 -1.27 -13.39 -2.50
N ILE A 2 -0.30 -13.53 -1.64
CA ILE A 2 -0.10 -14.78 -0.89
C ILE A 2 -1.04 -14.68 0.30
N GLU A 3 -2.12 -15.49 0.28
CA GLU A 3 -3.03 -15.57 1.40
C GLU A 3 -2.26 -15.91 2.69
N GLY A 4 -2.44 -15.12 3.73
CA GLY A 4 -1.95 -15.41 5.07
C GLY A 4 -0.58 -14.83 5.43
N VAL A 5 0.04 -13.99 4.58
CA VAL A 5 1.31 -13.33 4.91
C VAL A 5 1.14 -11.81 4.83
N TYR A 6 0.44 -11.26 5.80
CA TYR A 6 0.40 -9.80 6.03
C TYR A 6 1.03 -9.49 7.37
N GLN A 7 2.08 -8.68 7.36
CA GLN A 7 2.62 -8.08 8.58
C GLN A 7 1.84 -6.81 8.89
N GLU A 8 1.18 -6.79 10.03
CA GLU A 8 0.43 -5.63 10.53
C GLU A 8 1.32 -4.37 10.56
N ARG A 9 0.80 -3.26 10.05
CA ARG A 9 1.46 -1.96 9.96
C ARG A 9 0.76 -1.00 10.90
N GLN A 10 1.05 -1.11 12.19
CA GLN A 10 0.31 -0.42 13.26
C GLN A 10 0.18 1.08 13.02
N ASP A 11 1.26 1.77 12.67
CA ASP A 11 1.25 3.23 12.41
C ASP A 11 0.29 3.58 11.26
N ALA A 12 0.36 2.82 10.14
CA ALA A 12 -0.50 3.03 8.99
C ALA A 12 -1.97 2.75 9.29
N GLU A 13 -2.24 1.70 10.07
CA GLU A 13 -3.61 1.35 10.46
C GLU A 13 -4.22 2.36 11.44
N VAL A 14 -3.40 2.93 12.34
CA VAL A 14 -3.83 4.03 13.21
C VAL A 14 -4.16 5.27 12.39
N ALA A 15 -3.30 5.65 11.43
CA ALA A 15 -3.55 6.79 10.55
C ALA A 15 -4.82 6.59 9.71
N LEU A 16 -5.03 5.39 9.16
CA LEU A 16 -6.22 5.05 8.39
C LEU A 16 -7.50 5.11 9.23
N ARG A 17 -7.48 4.58 10.45
CA ARG A 17 -8.62 4.70 11.37
C ARG A 17 -8.95 6.16 11.70
N SER A 18 -7.93 6.98 11.93
CA SER A 18 -8.11 8.41 12.18
C SER A 18 -8.71 9.14 10.97
N TRP A 19 -8.27 8.77 9.76
CA TRP A 19 -8.79 9.33 8.52
C TRP A 19 -10.26 8.95 8.26
N ILE A 20 -10.67 7.72 8.55
CA ILE A 20 -12.07 7.30 8.35
C ILE A 20 -13.02 8.19 9.13
N GLY A 21 -12.67 8.56 10.37
CA GLY A 21 -13.44 9.48 11.19
C GLY A 21 -13.30 10.98 10.80
N ALA A 22 -12.38 11.32 9.90
CA ALA A 22 -12.18 12.69 9.45
C ALA A 22 -13.14 13.05 8.31
N ARG A 23 -13.28 14.37 8.02
CA ARG A 23 -14.05 14.84 6.84
C ARG A 23 -13.31 14.67 5.52
N ALA A 24 -11.98 14.51 5.55
CA ALA A 24 -11.17 14.33 4.37
C ALA A 24 -11.58 13.06 3.59
N GLY A 25 -11.79 13.19 2.29
CA GLY A 25 -12.21 12.10 1.41
C GLY A 25 -11.05 11.24 0.90
N LEU A 26 -9.85 11.81 0.76
CA LEU A 26 -8.67 11.15 0.21
C LEU A 26 -7.63 10.82 1.28
N PHE A 27 -7.23 9.55 1.34
CA PHE A 27 -5.99 9.11 2.00
C PHE A 27 -4.96 8.80 0.92
N PHE A 28 -3.94 9.65 0.80
CA PHE A 28 -2.91 9.51 -0.21
C PHE A 28 -1.73 8.72 0.36
N LEU A 29 -1.66 7.44 0.04
CA LEU A 29 -0.67 6.48 0.52
C LEU A 29 0.53 6.42 -0.42
N THR A 30 1.70 6.81 0.06
CA THR A 30 2.92 6.80 -0.74
C THR A 30 4.00 5.95 -0.13
N ALA A 31 4.83 5.35 -0.93
CA ALA A 31 6.06 4.67 -0.52
C ALA A 31 6.86 4.17 -1.73
N GLU A 32 8.06 3.71 -1.45
CA GLU A 32 8.91 3.01 -2.41
C GLU A 32 8.30 1.69 -2.91
N ALA A 33 8.93 1.14 -3.95
CA ALA A 33 8.59 -0.17 -4.46
C ALA A 33 8.79 -1.27 -3.40
N GLY A 34 7.88 -2.22 -3.34
CA GLY A 34 8.01 -3.37 -2.45
C GLY A 34 7.68 -3.12 -0.98
N SER A 35 7.33 -1.88 -0.60
CA SER A 35 7.00 -1.49 0.79
C SER A 35 5.74 -2.15 1.37
N GLY A 36 4.95 -2.87 0.56
CA GLY A 36 3.74 -3.57 1.02
C GLY A 36 2.43 -2.80 0.87
N LYS A 37 2.38 -1.69 0.09
CA LYS A 37 1.13 -0.92 -0.17
C LYS A 37 -0.03 -1.81 -0.62
N THR A 38 0.18 -2.63 -1.63
CA THR A 38 -0.85 -3.56 -2.15
C THR A 38 -1.37 -4.50 -1.07
N ASN A 39 -0.49 -5.02 -0.20
CA ASN A 39 -0.87 -5.91 0.89
C ASN A 39 -1.68 -5.17 1.95
N LEU A 40 -1.30 -3.93 2.29
CA LEU A 40 -2.05 -3.07 3.20
C LEU A 40 -3.46 -2.79 2.66
N LEU A 41 -3.59 -2.40 1.38
CA LEU A 41 -4.90 -2.15 0.75
C LEU A 41 -5.77 -3.41 0.70
N ALA A 42 -5.17 -4.56 0.43
CA ALA A 42 -5.90 -5.82 0.42
C ALA A 42 -6.40 -6.23 1.81
N GLU A 43 -5.59 -6.00 2.84
CA GLU A 43 -6.01 -6.23 4.22
C GLU A 43 -7.13 -5.26 4.64
N MET A 44 -7.03 -3.99 4.25
CA MET A 44 -8.12 -3.03 4.43
C MET A 44 -9.42 -3.51 3.77
N MET A 45 -9.36 -3.94 2.51
CA MET A 45 -10.52 -4.49 1.79
C MET A 45 -11.17 -5.62 2.57
N ARG A 46 -10.35 -6.58 3.07
CA ARG A 46 -10.83 -7.71 3.88
C ARG A 46 -11.53 -7.22 5.16
N GLN A 47 -10.88 -6.33 5.92
CA GLN A 47 -11.40 -5.81 7.19
C GLN A 47 -12.71 -5.03 7.00
N TYR A 48 -12.82 -4.23 5.94
CA TYR A 48 -14.04 -3.46 5.67
C TYR A 48 -15.19 -4.38 5.27
N THR A 49 -14.94 -5.33 4.37
CA THR A 49 -15.94 -6.31 3.95
C THR A 49 -16.45 -7.14 5.15
N GLU A 50 -15.56 -7.55 6.05
CA GLU A 50 -15.94 -8.29 7.27
C GLU A 50 -16.78 -7.45 8.24
N ARG A 51 -16.65 -6.11 8.20
CA ARG A 51 -17.48 -5.19 9.00
C ARG A 51 -18.78 -4.78 8.29
N GLY A 52 -19.04 -5.29 7.10
CA GLY A 52 -20.19 -4.91 6.30
C GLY A 52 -20.09 -3.53 5.65
N ILE A 53 -18.89 -2.97 5.54
CA ILE A 53 -18.63 -1.71 4.83
C ILE A 53 -18.38 -2.03 3.36
N ASP A 54 -19.12 -1.35 2.47
CA ASP A 54 -18.95 -1.53 1.03
C ASP A 54 -17.60 -1.00 0.58
N ALA A 55 -16.83 -1.85 -0.08
CA ALA A 55 -15.50 -1.52 -0.55
C ALA A 55 -15.24 -1.99 -1.98
N ILE A 56 -14.63 -1.14 -2.80
CA ILE A 56 -14.26 -1.40 -4.18
C ILE A 56 -12.75 -1.34 -4.31
N PHE A 57 -12.14 -2.39 -4.87
CA PHE A 57 -10.69 -2.42 -5.13
C PHE A 57 -10.42 -2.26 -6.62
N LEU A 58 -9.65 -1.24 -6.97
CA LEU A 58 -9.27 -0.90 -8.34
C LEU A 58 -7.74 -0.93 -8.48
N ARG A 59 -7.26 -1.24 -9.67
CA ARG A 59 -5.82 -1.15 -10.02
C ARG A 59 -5.60 -0.02 -11.01
N GLY A 60 -4.67 0.89 -10.74
CA GLY A 60 -4.38 2.04 -11.57
C GLY A 60 -4.05 1.68 -13.02
N ASN A 61 -3.27 0.62 -13.23
CA ASN A 61 -2.92 0.15 -14.59
C ASN A 61 -4.07 -0.53 -15.37
N ARG A 62 -5.25 -0.66 -14.76
CA ARG A 62 -6.45 -1.25 -15.40
C ARG A 62 -7.58 -0.25 -15.57
N PHE A 63 -7.33 1.02 -15.32
CA PHE A 63 -8.29 2.08 -15.64
C PHE A 63 -8.37 2.27 -17.16
N ASN A 64 -9.58 2.34 -17.66
CA ASN A 64 -9.87 2.61 -19.07
C ASN A 64 -10.16 4.10 -19.31
N SER A 65 -10.48 4.85 -18.24
CA SER A 65 -10.76 6.28 -18.25
C SER A 65 -9.92 6.98 -17.19
N ASN A 66 -9.64 8.27 -17.40
CA ASN A 66 -9.07 9.12 -16.37
C ASN A 66 -10.13 9.57 -15.35
N ASP A 67 -11.40 9.35 -15.62
CA ASP A 67 -12.53 9.72 -14.78
C ASP A 67 -12.93 8.56 -13.86
N LEU A 68 -12.83 8.79 -12.54
CA LEU A 68 -13.16 7.78 -11.55
C LEU A 68 -14.64 7.38 -11.60
N GLN A 69 -15.54 8.33 -11.87
CA GLN A 69 -16.98 8.03 -11.97
C GLN A 69 -17.28 7.14 -13.17
N GLU A 70 -16.70 7.42 -14.33
CA GLU A 70 -16.84 6.57 -15.52
C GLU A 70 -16.28 5.17 -15.29
N GLU A 71 -15.14 5.06 -14.63
CA GLU A 71 -14.53 3.76 -14.29
C GLU A 71 -15.43 2.95 -13.35
N LEU A 72 -16.01 3.58 -12.33
CA LEU A 72 -16.96 2.93 -11.41
C LEU A 72 -18.23 2.47 -12.14
N ILE A 73 -18.81 3.31 -12.97
CA ILE A 73 -20.00 2.98 -13.80
C ILE A 73 -19.69 1.75 -14.67
N SER A 74 -18.53 1.76 -15.33
CA SER A 74 -18.11 0.65 -16.20
C SER A 74 -17.90 -0.65 -15.42
N ARG A 75 -17.23 -0.60 -14.27
CA ARG A 75 -16.93 -1.78 -13.43
C ARG A 75 -18.16 -2.39 -12.77
N LEU A 76 -19.10 -1.55 -12.38
CA LEU A 76 -20.35 -1.98 -11.78
C LEU A 76 -21.43 -2.33 -12.81
N ASN A 77 -21.10 -2.30 -14.11
CA ASN A 77 -22.06 -2.52 -15.22
C ASN A 77 -23.31 -1.63 -15.14
N LEU A 78 -23.14 -0.38 -14.70
CA LEU A 78 -24.22 0.56 -14.59
C LEU A 78 -24.54 1.22 -15.92
N GLN A 79 -25.74 1.78 -16.06
CA GLN A 79 -26.14 2.51 -17.25
C GLN A 79 -25.28 3.77 -17.40
N LYS A 80 -24.72 4.01 -18.60
CA LYS A 80 -23.94 5.22 -18.89
C LYS A 80 -24.76 6.48 -18.64
N GLY A 81 -24.13 7.48 -18.04
CA GLY A 81 -24.77 8.76 -17.73
C GLY A 81 -25.49 8.80 -16.38
N LEU A 82 -25.46 7.71 -15.60
CA LEU A 82 -25.88 7.76 -14.21
C LEU A 82 -24.86 8.53 -13.38
N GLU A 83 -25.36 9.50 -12.62
CA GLU A 83 -24.59 10.10 -11.52
C GLU A 83 -24.62 9.12 -10.34
N LEU A 84 -23.53 9.02 -9.56
CA LEU A 84 -23.49 8.16 -8.37
C LEU A 84 -24.59 8.54 -7.36
N ASP A 85 -24.98 9.81 -7.31
CA ASP A 85 -26.10 10.30 -6.50
C ASP A 85 -27.44 9.69 -6.91
N GLN A 86 -27.56 9.25 -8.15
CA GLN A 86 -28.76 8.58 -8.69
C GLN A 86 -28.81 7.08 -8.40
N LEU A 87 -27.70 6.51 -7.90
CA LEU A 87 -27.67 5.14 -7.36
C LEU A 87 -28.42 4.99 -6.06
N GLY A 88 -29.16 5.95 -5.67
CA GLY A 88 -29.98 6.32 -4.54
C GLY A 88 -30.66 5.26 -3.65
N PHE A 89 -30.24 4.01 -3.73
CA PHE A 89 -30.72 2.95 -2.83
C PHE A 89 -29.72 2.63 -1.72
N ILE A 90 -28.53 3.24 -1.70
CA ILE A 90 -27.54 3.04 -0.65
C ILE A 90 -27.22 4.41 -0.04
N GLU A 91 -27.73 4.64 1.16
CA GLU A 91 -27.38 5.83 1.95
C GLU A 91 -26.01 5.58 2.59
N TYR A 92 -24.94 6.02 1.93
CA TYR A 92 -23.64 6.09 2.58
C TYR A 92 -23.62 7.24 3.57
N THR A 93 -23.07 6.99 4.74
CA THR A 93 -22.92 7.98 5.81
C THR A 93 -21.44 8.12 6.19
N GLN A 94 -21.13 9.07 7.06
CA GLN A 94 -19.77 9.19 7.58
C GLN A 94 -19.37 7.95 8.40
N GLU A 95 -20.31 7.31 9.09
CA GLU A 95 -20.10 6.10 9.87
C GLU A 95 -20.01 4.84 8.99
N ASN A 96 -20.69 4.86 7.84
CA ASN A 96 -20.69 3.77 6.88
C ASN A 96 -20.44 4.29 5.45
N PRO A 97 -19.21 4.72 5.15
CA PRO A 97 -18.86 5.30 3.85
C PRO A 97 -18.67 4.22 2.78
N LEU A 98 -18.83 4.61 1.51
CA LEU A 98 -18.29 3.81 0.39
C LEU A 98 -16.77 3.93 0.37
N MET A 99 -16.07 2.81 0.46
CA MET A 99 -14.61 2.75 0.40
C MET A 99 -14.13 2.42 -1.02
N ILE A 100 -13.26 3.25 -1.59
CA ILE A 100 -12.64 3.01 -2.90
C ILE A 100 -11.13 2.92 -2.69
N LEU A 101 -10.58 1.73 -2.96
CA LEU A 101 -9.14 1.46 -2.79
C LEU A 101 -8.49 1.38 -4.18
N ILE A 102 -7.60 2.32 -4.51
CA ILE A 102 -6.92 2.39 -5.80
C ILE A 102 -5.45 2.06 -5.62
N ASP A 103 -5.02 0.92 -6.13
CA ASP A 103 -3.63 0.46 -6.04
C ASP A 103 -2.82 0.84 -7.26
N GLY A 104 -1.67 1.50 -7.04
CA GLY A 104 -0.73 1.83 -8.09
C GLY A 104 -1.26 2.88 -9.09
N ALA A 105 -1.88 3.95 -8.63
CA ALA A 105 -2.42 4.99 -9.52
C ALA A 105 -1.37 5.62 -10.45
N ASN A 106 -0.11 5.67 -10.01
CA ASN A 106 1.01 6.12 -10.86
C ASN A 106 1.33 5.19 -12.04
N GLU A 107 0.79 3.98 -12.07
CA GLU A 107 0.94 3.04 -13.20
C GLU A 107 -0.04 3.33 -14.34
N HIS A 108 -0.97 4.24 -14.13
CA HIS A 108 -1.86 4.76 -15.17
C HIS A 108 -1.09 5.67 -16.14
N SER A 109 -1.37 5.57 -17.44
CA SER A 109 -0.67 6.34 -18.49
C SER A 109 -0.80 7.87 -18.32
N ALA A 110 -1.92 8.34 -17.76
CA ALA A 110 -2.19 9.73 -17.45
C ALA A 110 -2.42 9.90 -15.92
N SER A 111 -1.47 9.44 -15.11
CA SER A 111 -1.61 9.34 -13.66
C SER A 111 -1.88 10.68 -12.96
N VAL A 112 -1.29 11.79 -13.42
CA VAL A 112 -1.53 13.13 -12.87
C VAL A 112 -2.98 13.56 -13.14
N MET A 113 -3.49 13.34 -14.37
CA MET A 113 -4.89 13.63 -14.69
C MET A 113 -5.86 12.77 -13.86
N LEU A 114 -5.53 11.48 -13.67
CA LEU A 114 -6.32 10.62 -12.80
C LEU A 114 -6.35 11.16 -11.36
N PHE A 115 -5.22 11.62 -10.83
CA PHE A 115 -5.17 12.22 -9.51
C PHE A 115 -6.04 13.46 -9.39
N GLU A 116 -5.95 14.38 -10.36
CA GLU A 116 -6.77 15.59 -10.41
C GLU A 116 -8.28 15.27 -10.51
N ASN A 117 -8.64 14.30 -11.34
CA ASN A 117 -10.04 13.85 -11.47
C ASN A 117 -10.58 13.22 -10.18
N ILE A 118 -9.75 12.46 -9.45
CA ILE A 118 -10.13 11.92 -8.14
C ILE A 118 -10.40 13.06 -7.15
N LEU A 119 -9.59 14.12 -7.14
CA LEU A 119 -9.82 15.29 -6.28
C LEU A 119 -11.12 16.02 -6.66
N GLN A 120 -11.39 16.22 -7.96
CA GLN A 120 -12.63 16.82 -8.45
C GLN A 120 -13.86 15.97 -8.08
N PHE A 121 -13.75 14.66 -8.23
CA PHE A 121 -14.79 13.72 -7.84
C PHE A 121 -15.12 13.83 -6.34
N LEU A 122 -14.10 13.83 -5.49
CA LEU A 122 -14.28 13.95 -4.04
C LEU A 122 -14.80 15.34 -3.63
N GLU A 123 -14.42 16.39 -4.36
CA GLU A 123 -14.96 17.74 -4.13
C GLU A 123 -16.45 17.81 -4.44
N LYS A 124 -16.90 17.17 -5.53
CA LYS A 124 -18.32 17.05 -5.91
C LYS A 124 -19.13 16.30 -4.85
N HIS A 125 -18.51 15.28 -4.22
CA HIS A 125 -19.15 14.42 -3.22
C HIS A 125 -18.71 14.79 -1.78
N LYS A 126 -18.61 16.09 -1.48
CA LYS A 126 -18.28 16.57 -0.14
C LYS A 126 -19.27 16.07 0.92
N GLY A 127 -18.78 15.48 1.96
CA GLY A 127 -19.62 15.01 3.07
C GLY A 127 -19.06 13.82 3.82
N GLY A 128 -17.98 13.22 3.30
CA GLY A 128 -17.31 12.08 3.93
C GLY A 128 -17.99 10.72 3.69
N HIS A 129 -19.02 10.70 2.84
CA HIS A 129 -19.73 9.45 2.49
C HIS A 129 -18.95 8.57 1.51
N ILE A 130 -18.02 9.16 0.76
CA ILE A 130 -17.10 8.44 -0.14
C ILE A 130 -15.68 8.67 0.34
N LYS A 131 -14.96 7.59 0.54
CA LYS A 131 -13.58 7.56 0.99
C LYS A 131 -12.70 6.88 -0.04
N VAL A 132 -11.64 7.55 -0.48
CA VAL A 132 -10.69 7.01 -1.44
C VAL A 132 -9.34 6.83 -0.77
N VAL A 133 -8.77 5.62 -0.83
CA VAL A 133 -7.35 5.39 -0.57
C VAL A 133 -6.64 5.26 -1.91
N LEU A 134 -5.71 6.15 -2.17
CA LEU A 134 -4.94 6.17 -3.40
C LEU A 134 -3.50 5.77 -3.11
N SER A 135 -3.03 4.64 -3.63
CA SER A 135 -1.63 4.28 -3.50
C SER A 135 -0.79 4.79 -4.67
N TRP A 136 0.36 5.34 -4.32
CA TRP A 136 1.30 5.90 -5.28
C TRP A 136 2.71 5.38 -5.00
N ARG A 137 3.41 4.98 -6.03
CA ARG A 137 4.80 4.54 -5.93
C ARG A 137 5.72 5.69 -6.30
N VAL A 138 6.66 6.00 -5.43
CA VAL A 138 7.66 7.03 -5.66
C VAL A 138 9.04 6.52 -5.31
N ASN A 139 10.04 7.02 -6.01
CA ASN A 139 11.44 6.85 -5.64
C ASN A 139 11.93 8.08 -4.85
N THR A 140 11.33 9.24 -5.14
CA THR A 140 11.61 10.51 -4.46
C THR A 140 10.33 11.31 -4.19
N LYS A 141 10.33 12.15 -3.17
CA LYS A 141 9.16 12.99 -2.83
C LYS A 141 8.80 14.00 -3.93
N SER A 142 9.75 14.37 -4.79
CA SER A 142 9.53 15.29 -5.91
C SER A 142 8.68 14.71 -7.05
N GLU A 143 8.43 13.40 -7.03
CA GLU A 143 7.60 12.72 -8.05
C GLU A 143 6.11 12.68 -7.68
N LEU A 144 5.73 13.26 -6.55
CA LEU A 144 4.34 13.25 -6.10
C LEU A 144 3.52 14.34 -6.78
N PRO A 145 2.31 14.06 -7.24
CA PRO A 145 1.39 15.09 -7.62
C PRO A 145 0.97 15.89 -6.37
N ILE A 146 0.88 17.19 -6.51
CA ILE A 146 0.51 18.10 -5.44
C ILE A 146 -0.94 18.53 -5.66
N ALA A 147 -1.75 18.38 -4.63
CA ALA A 147 -3.11 18.91 -4.68
C ALA A 147 -3.09 20.45 -4.61
N ASP A 148 -3.83 21.09 -5.51
CA ASP A 148 -4.08 22.53 -5.43
C ASP A 148 -4.62 22.93 -4.05
N GLU A 149 -4.36 24.16 -3.60
CA GLU A 149 -4.81 24.67 -2.31
C GLU A 149 -6.32 24.46 -2.07
N LYS A 150 -7.13 24.59 -3.13
CA LYS A 150 -8.58 24.39 -3.06
C LYS A 150 -8.99 22.95 -2.65
N TYR A 151 -8.11 21.95 -2.84
CA TYR A 151 -8.37 20.55 -2.49
C TYR A 151 -7.70 20.10 -1.18
N GLN A 152 -6.98 20.98 -0.49
CA GLN A 152 -6.27 20.61 0.75
C GLN A 152 -7.21 20.05 1.83
N SER A 153 -8.44 20.54 1.90
CA SER A 153 -9.45 20.05 2.85
C SER A 153 -9.94 18.62 2.52
N ILE A 154 -9.72 18.16 1.31
CA ILE A 154 -10.13 16.83 0.82
C ILE A 154 -9.07 15.78 1.13
N VAL A 155 -7.80 16.17 1.15
CA VAL A 155 -6.68 15.27 1.41
C VAL A 155 -6.43 15.17 2.92
N TYR A 156 -6.36 13.95 3.42
CA TYR A 156 -6.02 13.72 4.82
C TYR A 156 -4.57 14.09 5.08
N ALA A 157 -4.38 14.99 6.01
CA ALA A 157 -3.07 15.36 6.54
C ALA A 157 -2.94 14.85 7.97
N GLU A 158 -1.91 14.05 8.22
CA GLU A 158 -1.59 13.64 9.59
C GLU A 158 -1.16 14.85 10.40
N LYS A 159 -1.77 15.04 11.56
CA LYS A 159 -1.37 16.12 12.49
C LYS A 159 -0.04 15.73 13.13
N THR A 160 1.05 16.13 12.52
CA THR A 160 2.39 16.05 13.13
C THR A 160 2.65 17.32 13.91
N GLU A 161 2.71 17.23 15.23
CA GLU A 161 3.13 18.35 16.08
C GLU A 161 4.57 18.76 15.70
N GLY A 162 4.80 20.05 15.44
CA GLY A 162 6.13 20.63 15.21
C GLY A 162 6.65 20.69 13.78
N VAL A 163 5.85 20.39 12.76
CA VAL A 163 6.25 20.57 11.35
C VAL A 163 5.94 21.98 10.89
N SER A 164 6.96 22.72 10.43
CA SER A 164 6.82 24.08 9.87
C SER A 164 5.95 24.09 8.60
N GLU A 165 5.32 25.23 8.32
CA GLU A 165 4.41 25.43 7.18
C GLU A 165 5.03 25.19 5.80
N ASP A 166 6.36 25.24 5.69
CA ASP A 166 7.12 25.03 4.44
C ASP A 166 7.09 23.59 3.90
N ASN A 167 6.52 22.64 4.64
CA ASN A 167 6.44 21.22 4.25
C ASN A 167 5.03 20.78 3.84
N LEU A 168 4.34 21.56 2.99
CA LEU A 168 3.00 21.22 2.45
C LEU A 168 2.96 19.84 1.78
N ILE A 169 4.04 19.44 1.10
CA ILE A 169 4.15 18.11 0.47
C ILE A 169 4.14 16.98 1.51
N GLN A 170 4.73 17.20 2.69
CA GLN A 170 4.72 16.21 3.78
C GLN A 170 3.34 16.07 4.44
N ARG A 171 2.49 17.12 4.35
CA ARG A 171 1.14 17.12 4.93
C ARG A 171 0.09 16.47 4.03
N SER A 172 0.36 16.37 2.72
CA SER A 172 -0.62 15.92 1.73
C SER A 172 -0.61 14.42 1.47
N CYS A 173 0.31 13.67 2.06
CA CYS A 173 0.39 12.23 1.86
C CYS A 173 0.87 11.50 3.12
N TYR A 174 0.42 10.26 3.26
CA TYR A 174 0.94 9.33 4.24
C TYR A 174 2.08 8.52 3.62
N TRP A 175 3.27 8.61 4.22
CA TRP A 175 4.42 7.84 3.79
C TRP A 175 4.50 6.53 4.56
N LEU A 176 4.25 5.41 3.87
CA LEU A 176 4.42 4.09 4.47
C LEU A 176 5.90 3.81 4.68
N LYS A 177 6.33 3.86 5.93
CA LYS A 177 7.74 3.65 6.34
C LYS A 177 8.16 2.21 6.05
N PRO A 178 9.47 1.92 5.95
CA PRO A 178 9.98 0.55 6.05
C PRO A 178 9.51 -0.17 7.32
N LEU A 179 9.61 -1.48 7.36
CA LEU A 179 9.31 -2.24 8.57
C LEU A 179 10.25 -1.84 9.70
N ASN A 180 9.73 -1.57 10.89
CA ASN A 180 10.57 -1.40 12.06
C ASN A 180 11.12 -2.75 12.54
N LYS A 181 12.08 -2.75 13.47
CA LYS A 181 12.75 -3.97 13.92
C LYS A 181 11.78 -5.07 14.39
N LYS A 182 10.76 -4.72 15.15
CA LYS A 182 9.76 -5.70 15.65
C LYS A 182 8.91 -6.25 14.50
N GLU A 183 8.52 -5.38 13.56
CA GLU A 183 7.79 -5.78 12.38
C GLU A 183 8.63 -6.69 11.47
N VAL A 184 9.95 -6.44 11.35
CA VAL A 184 10.88 -7.29 10.59
C VAL A 184 10.97 -8.68 11.23
N GLU A 185 11.16 -8.76 12.56
CA GLU A 185 11.22 -10.02 13.28
C GLU A 185 9.92 -10.83 13.11
N SER A 186 8.78 -10.17 13.31
CA SER A 186 7.46 -10.79 13.12
C SER A 186 7.22 -11.22 11.67
N ALA A 187 7.58 -10.37 10.70
CA ALA A 187 7.47 -10.70 9.28
C ALA A 187 8.37 -11.89 8.90
N TRP A 188 9.60 -11.95 9.43
CA TRP A 188 10.48 -13.09 9.23
C TRP A 188 9.83 -14.39 9.69
N GLU A 189 9.24 -14.40 10.88
CA GLU A 189 8.52 -15.57 11.41
C GLU A 189 7.33 -15.94 10.53
N LEU A 190 6.55 -14.95 10.06
CA LEU A 190 5.45 -15.18 9.15
C LEU A 190 5.91 -15.80 7.82
N TYR A 191 6.96 -15.27 7.20
CA TYR A 191 7.48 -15.77 5.92
C TYR A 191 8.16 -17.14 6.06
N THR A 192 8.79 -17.42 7.19
CA THR A 192 9.52 -18.67 7.43
C THR A 192 8.69 -19.71 8.17
N GLY A 193 7.76 -19.30 9.02
CA GLY A 193 6.92 -20.14 9.86
C GLY A 193 5.57 -20.50 9.26
N ASN A 194 5.10 -19.75 8.28
CA ASN A 194 3.81 -19.98 7.64
C ASN A 194 3.89 -21.20 6.71
N GLN A 195 3.82 -22.35 7.33
CA GLN A 195 3.46 -23.59 6.70
C GLN A 195 1.98 -23.47 6.32
N ASN A 196 1.71 -22.81 5.19
CA ASN A 196 0.40 -22.96 4.57
C ASN A 196 0.19 -24.46 4.38
N LYS A 197 -0.81 -25.01 5.07
CA LYS A 197 -1.15 -26.45 5.08
C LYS A 197 -1.39 -27.02 3.67
N LYS A 198 -1.43 -26.17 2.64
CA LYS A 198 -1.57 -26.56 1.23
C LYS A 198 -0.24 -26.67 0.49
N ASP A 199 0.77 -25.89 0.86
CA ASP A 199 2.12 -26.01 0.28
C ASP A 199 3.00 -26.84 1.24
N LYS A 200 3.03 -28.16 1.02
CA LYS A 200 3.85 -29.13 1.79
C LYS A 200 5.38 -28.94 1.66
N ILE A 201 5.83 -27.84 1.10
CA ILE A 201 7.24 -27.51 0.95
C ILE A 201 7.54 -26.40 1.96
N GLY A 202 8.00 -26.80 3.14
CA GLY A 202 8.52 -25.87 4.14
C GLY A 202 9.67 -25.06 3.55
N ARG A 203 9.41 -23.80 3.19
CA ARG A 203 10.39 -22.89 2.58
C ARG A 203 11.10 -22.10 3.66
N LYS A 204 11.84 -22.78 4.52
CA LYS A 204 12.56 -22.15 5.62
C LYS A 204 14.06 -22.13 5.35
N PRO A 205 14.77 -20.98 5.51
CA PRO A 205 16.21 -20.95 5.61
C PRO A 205 16.70 -21.80 6.79
N ASN A 206 17.89 -22.37 6.71
CA ASN A 206 18.48 -23.15 7.81
C ASN A 206 19.17 -22.26 8.84
N PHE A 207 18.66 -21.02 9.03
CA PHE A 207 19.16 -20.06 9.99
C PHE A 207 18.04 -19.11 10.42
N THR A 208 18.24 -18.42 11.57
CA THR A 208 17.31 -17.44 12.10
C THR A 208 17.64 -16.05 11.62
N TYR A 209 16.69 -15.11 11.77
CA TYR A 209 16.93 -13.67 11.52
C TYR A 209 18.09 -13.13 12.39
N GLU A 210 18.16 -13.53 13.64
CA GLU A 210 19.21 -13.13 14.56
C GLU A 210 20.59 -13.61 14.09
N GLN A 211 20.70 -14.86 13.65
CA GLN A 211 21.92 -15.41 13.06
C GLN A 211 22.34 -14.65 11.79
N LEU A 212 21.39 -14.26 10.93
CA LEU A 212 21.67 -13.43 9.76
C LEU A 212 22.19 -12.05 10.17
N THR A 213 21.52 -11.38 11.13
CA THR A 213 21.90 -10.05 11.61
C THR A 213 23.31 -10.05 12.19
N TYR A 214 23.67 -11.09 12.93
CA TYR A 214 25.03 -11.26 13.48
C TYR A 214 26.06 -11.51 12.37
N HIS A 215 25.69 -12.31 11.35
CA HIS A 215 26.59 -12.70 10.26
C HIS A 215 26.80 -11.59 9.22
N ASP A 216 25.72 -10.92 8.82
CA ASP A 216 25.73 -9.87 7.81
C ASP A 216 24.63 -8.84 8.04
N ARG A 217 24.96 -7.79 8.78
CA ARG A 217 24.04 -6.70 9.12
C ARG A 217 23.53 -5.97 7.87
N SER A 218 24.38 -5.81 6.87
CA SER A 218 24.01 -5.10 5.63
C SER A 218 22.91 -5.83 4.85
N LEU A 219 22.90 -7.17 4.87
CA LEU A 219 21.79 -7.94 4.30
C LEU A 219 20.54 -7.88 5.17
N SER A 220 20.70 -7.97 6.50
CA SER A 220 19.55 -7.92 7.40
C SER A 220 18.85 -6.56 7.39
N ASP A 221 19.59 -5.46 7.21
CA ASP A 221 19.02 -4.11 7.13
C ASP A 221 18.14 -3.90 5.88
N GLN A 222 18.37 -4.69 4.81
CA GLN A 222 17.52 -4.66 3.61
C GLN A 222 16.18 -5.39 3.77
N LEU A 223 16.02 -6.19 4.82
CA LEU A 223 14.80 -6.97 5.09
C LEU A 223 13.68 -6.12 5.71
N ASP A 224 13.91 -4.83 5.96
CA ASP A 224 12.87 -3.87 6.30
C ASP A 224 11.88 -3.61 5.14
N ASN A 225 12.27 -4.01 3.93
CA ASN A 225 11.40 -4.03 2.76
C ASN A 225 10.75 -5.43 2.59
N PRO A 226 9.41 -5.55 2.68
CA PRO A 226 8.71 -6.82 2.61
C PRO A 226 8.98 -7.64 1.34
N LEU A 227 9.16 -6.97 0.19
CA LEU A 227 9.48 -7.66 -1.07
C LEU A 227 10.88 -8.27 -1.01
N LEU A 228 11.86 -7.52 -0.52
CA LEU A 228 13.23 -8.02 -0.39
C LEU A 228 13.31 -9.17 0.63
N MET A 229 12.58 -9.09 1.74
CA MET A 229 12.46 -10.19 2.68
C MET A 229 11.93 -11.46 2.03
N ARG A 230 10.83 -11.34 1.29
CA ARG A 230 10.26 -12.47 0.56
C ARG A 230 11.26 -13.09 -0.42
N LEU A 231 11.89 -12.28 -1.26
CA LEU A 231 12.89 -12.74 -2.22
C LEU A 231 14.07 -13.44 -1.53
N PHE A 232 14.51 -12.89 -0.41
CA PHE A 232 15.58 -13.46 0.38
C PHE A 232 15.21 -14.84 0.94
N VAL A 233 14.05 -14.97 1.58
CA VAL A 233 13.55 -16.25 2.10
C VAL A 233 13.40 -17.30 1.00
N GLU A 234 12.89 -16.91 -0.17
CA GLU A 234 12.78 -17.79 -1.35
C GLU A 234 14.15 -18.24 -1.88
N MET A 235 15.16 -17.36 -1.89
CA MET A 235 16.51 -17.69 -2.35
C MET A 235 17.26 -18.65 -1.43
N PHE A 236 17.08 -18.46 -0.12
CA PHE A 236 17.81 -19.23 0.90
C PHE A 236 17.00 -20.38 1.47
N HIS A 237 15.91 -20.75 0.83
CA HIS A 237 15.15 -21.94 1.20
C HIS A 237 16.02 -23.19 1.28
N GLY A 238 16.02 -23.84 2.46
CA GLY A 238 16.82 -25.03 2.72
C GLY A 238 18.34 -24.82 2.69
N LYS A 239 18.82 -23.59 2.60
CA LYS A 239 20.24 -23.23 2.54
C LYS A 239 20.72 -22.65 3.86
N GLY A 240 22.03 -22.75 4.10
CA GLY A 240 22.71 -22.06 5.20
C GLY A 240 22.90 -20.57 4.91
N LEU A 241 23.51 -19.89 5.87
CA LEU A 241 23.86 -18.46 5.77
C LEU A 241 24.61 -18.15 4.48
N PRO A 242 24.34 -16.99 3.85
CA PRO A 242 25.09 -16.55 2.69
C PRO A 242 26.58 -16.45 3.04
N LYS A 243 27.44 -16.79 2.09
CA LYS A 243 28.88 -16.56 2.28
C LYS A 243 29.13 -15.07 2.27
N SER A 244 29.64 -14.54 3.40
CA SER A 244 30.07 -13.13 3.46
C SER A 244 31.15 -12.86 2.40
N ARG A 245 30.88 -11.97 1.45
CA ARG A 245 31.80 -11.60 0.37
C ARG A 245 32.37 -10.21 0.59
N GLY A 246 32.64 -9.80 1.82
CA GLY A 246 33.39 -8.58 2.11
C GLY A 246 33.00 -7.34 1.27
N GLY A 247 31.72 -7.06 1.10
CA GLY A 247 31.23 -5.91 0.36
C GLY A 247 29.69 -5.84 0.40
N PHE A 248 29.13 -4.65 0.14
CA PHE A 248 27.69 -4.47 0.09
C PHE A 248 27.10 -5.28 -1.08
N ILE A 249 26.37 -6.35 -0.76
CA ILE A 249 25.63 -7.15 -1.75
C ILE A 249 24.15 -6.85 -1.56
N SER A 250 23.53 -6.33 -2.61
CA SER A 250 22.08 -6.12 -2.64
C SER A 250 21.35 -7.45 -2.80
N ILE A 251 20.26 -7.64 -2.07
CA ILE A 251 19.34 -8.78 -2.26
C ILE A 251 18.87 -8.84 -3.72
N TRP A 252 18.64 -7.71 -4.36
CA TRP A 252 18.32 -7.64 -5.79
C TRP A 252 19.41 -8.26 -6.67
N THR A 253 20.69 -7.97 -6.38
CA THR A 253 21.82 -8.53 -7.12
C THR A 253 21.88 -10.06 -6.97
N LEU A 254 21.68 -10.55 -5.74
CA LEU A 254 21.65 -11.99 -5.48
C LEU A 254 20.48 -12.67 -6.20
N TYR A 255 19.32 -12.05 -6.23
CA TYR A 255 18.13 -12.57 -6.91
C TYR A 255 18.34 -12.63 -8.43
N HIS A 256 18.86 -11.58 -9.04
CA HIS A 256 19.20 -11.57 -10.47
C HIS A 256 20.25 -12.64 -10.85
N GLN A 257 21.29 -12.79 -10.05
CA GLN A 257 22.29 -13.86 -10.27
C GLN A 257 21.65 -15.26 -10.24
N LYS A 258 20.69 -15.49 -9.35
CA LYS A 258 19.96 -16.76 -9.30
C LYS A 258 19.11 -16.98 -10.57
N LEU A 259 18.44 -15.95 -11.08
CA LEU A 259 17.61 -16.09 -12.30
C LEU A 259 18.43 -16.39 -13.56
N ILE A 260 19.66 -15.85 -13.65
CA ILE A 260 20.56 -16.06 -14.80
C ILE A 260 21.21 -17.46 -14.73
N SER A 261 21.29 -18.07 -13.54
CA SER A 261 21.91 -19.37 -13.32
C SER A 261 20.96 -20.56 -13.45
N GLN A 262 19.69 -20.32 -13.70
CA GLN A 262 18.66 -21.31 -14.01
C GLN A 262 18.44 -21.43 -15.52
#